data_cf3c69994c46369bf09e0b11aa8a076c
#
_entry.id   cf3c69994c46369bf09e0b11aa8a076c
#
_cell.length_a   1.000
_cell.length_b   1.000
_cell.length_c   1.000
_cell.angle_alpha   90.00
_cell.angle_beta   90.00
_cell.angle_gamma   90.00
#
_symmetry.space_group_name_H-M   'P 1'
#
loop_
_entity.id
_entity.type
_entity.pdbx_description
1 polymer ?
#
loop_
_entity_poly.entity_id
_entity_poly.type
_entity_poly.pdbx_seq_one_letter_code
_entity_poly.pdbx_strand_id
1 'polypeptide(L)'
;MTGSGSAAGFGLLAATTWSGSDFVGGIGARRSPALLVVASGQILSLFLLLALCGGLHAALPGYAPLLYSAVGGFEGALSLAMFYRALAMGAMGLTAALTGLLTALVPVLFSLIHEGLPTPLACLGLALGLVAIWLITHTPAAKGAGLVGAATLPLSTLRTDTPGQGAPRLPLLLGSLAGIGFGAQLILLKMAGGGGVLWIMTSTRAAGVLALVIVLAVMPPKAPWRGFWLTGILAGSLDTVGNLFYIQATRVGRLDVAAIVCSMYPAGTILLAAIVLREWPTARQLMGMALALGAVALLSV
;
A
#
# COMPACT_ATOMS: atom_id res chain seq x y z
N MET A 1 -2.38 21.97 -18.16
CA MET A 1 -1.34 20.96 -18.46
C MET A 1 -0.27 20.79 -17.35
N THR A 2 -0.15 21.70 -16.38
CA THR A 2 0.82 21.61 -15.28
C THR A 2 0.41 20.66 -14.14
N GLY A 3 -0.88 20.32 -14.02
CA GLY A 3 -1.39 19.53 -12.90
C GLY A 3 -1.11 18.02 -12.99
N SER A 4 -1.19 17.42 -14.18
CA SER A 4 -0.96 15.98 -14.37
C SER A 4 0.49 15.58 -14.12
N GLY A 5 1.45 16.36 -14.62
CA GLY A 5 2.87 16.14 -14.36
C GLY A 5 3.23 16.26 -12.88
N SER A 6 2.64 17.23 -12.17
CA SER A 6 2.84 17.39 -10.73
C SER A 6 2.21 16.23 -9.94
N ALA A 7 1.02 15.75 -10.33
CA ALA A 7 0.38 14.60 -9.70
C ALA A 7 1.20 13.32 -9.89
N ALA A 8 1.71 13.08 -11.11
CA ALA A 8 2.60 11.95 -11.38
C ALA A 8 3.90 12.04 -10.57
N GLY A 9 4.51 13.23 -10.44
CA GLY A 9 5.70 13.46 -9.64
C GLY A 9 5.49 13.12 -8.16
N PHE A 10 4.43 13.64 -7.53
CA PHE A 10 4.07 13.29 -6.15
C PHE A 10 3.68 11.82 -6.02
N GLY A 11 3.02 11.25 -7.03
CA GLY A 11 2.71 9.82 -7.08
C GLY A 11 3.96 8.93 -7.07
N LEU A 12 4.99 9.29 -7.83
CA LEU A 12 6.29 8.60 -7.83
C LEU A 12 7.01 8.71 -6.47
N LEU A 13 6.97 9.88 -5.84
CA LEU A 13 7.51 10.06 -4.48
C LEU A 13 6.78 9.17 -3.48
N ALA A 14 5.45 9.08 -3.57
CA ALA A 14 4.65 8.18 -2.75
C ALA A 14 5.03 6.72 -3.01
N ALA A 15 5.11 6.30 -4.28
CA ALA A 15 5.51 4.94 -4.66
C ALA A 15 6.90 4.59 -4.14
N THR A 16 7.86 5.51 -4.23
CA THR A 16 9.25 5.30 -3.77
C THR A 16 9.32 5.13 -2.25
N THR A 17 8.59 5.98 -1.49
CA THR A 17 8.57 5.90 -0.02
C THR A 17 7.84 4.65 0.45
N TRP A 18 6.72 4.27 -0.17
CA TRP A 18 6.02 3.02 0.12
C TRP A 18 6.86 1.79 -0.24
N SER A 19 7.62 1.84 -1.34
CA SER A 19 8.60 0.79 -1.66
C SER A 19 9.61 0.56 -0.54
N GLY A 20 10.16 1.65 0.00
CA GLY A 20 11.07 1.60 1.15
C GLY A 20 10.38 1.08 2.42
N SER A 21 9.15 1.54 2.69
CA SER A 21 8.33 1.08 3.81
C SER A 21 8.10 -0.42 3.76
N ASP A 22 7.64 -0.94 2.63
CA ASP A 22 7.35 -2.36 2.43
C ASP A 22 8.61 -3.21 2.54
N PHE A 23 9.72 -2.72 1.96
CA PHE A 23 10.99 -3.42 2.05
C PHE A 23 11.50 -3.55 3.49
N VAL A 24 11.52 -2.44 4.24
CA VAL A 24 11.95 -2.42 5.65
C VAL A 24 10.95 -3.19 6.53
N GLY A 25 9.65 -2.99 6.32
CA GLY A 25 8.59 -3.69 7.02
C GLY A 25 8.65 -5.21 6.76
N GLY A 26 8.91 -5.61 5.51
CA GLY A 26 9.10 -7.00 5.13
C GLY A 26 10.30 -7.66 5.83
N ILE A 27 11.43 -6.96 5.94
CA ILE A 27 12.59 -7.44 6.72
C ILE A 27 12.21 -7.58 8.20
N GLY A 28 11.50 -6.61 8.76
CA GLY A 28 11.01 -6.65 10.15
C GLY A 28 10.08 -7.83 10.41
N ALA A 29 9.15 -8.09 9.49
CA ALA A 29 8.17 -9.16 9.56
C ALA A 29 8.80 -10.57 9.44
N ARG A 30 10.02 -10.69 8.91
CA ARG A 30 10.79 -11.97 8.94
C ARG A 30 11.21 -12.38 10.36
N ARG A 31 11.27 -11.44 11.29
CA ARG A 31 11.79 -11.67 12.66
C ARG A 31 10.73 -11.47 13.74
N SER A 32 9.62 -10.87 13.41
CA SER A 32 8.58 -10.45 14.36
C SER A 32 7.20 -10.51 13.73
N PRO A 33 6.12 -10.66 14.51
CA PRO A 33 4.76 -10.61 13.97
C PRO A 33 4.49 -9.32 13.20
N ALA A 34 4.06 -9.43 11.95
CA ALA A 34 3.84 -8.29 11.05
C ALA A 34 2.92 -7.22 11.64
N LEU A 35 1.86 -7.63 12.36
CA LEU A 35 0.95 -6.68 13.04
C LEU A 35 1.66 -5.81 14.08
N LEU A 36 2.67 -6.34 14.79
CA LEU A 36 3.45 -5.56 15.76
C LEU A 36 4.39 -4.56 15.06
N VAL A 37 4.98 -4.96 13.92
CA VAL A 37 5.80 -4.07 13.09
C VAL A 37 4.95 -2.90 12.60
N VAL A 38 3.75 -3.18 12.05
CA VAL A 38 2.83 -2.14 11.59
C VAL A 38 2.35 -1.26 12.73
N ALA A 39 1.93 -1.86 13.86
CA ALA A 39 1.43 -1.12 15.01
C ALA A 39 2.48 -0.15 15.58
N SER A 40 3.75 -0.58 15.71
CA SER A 40 4.81 0.29 16.22
C SER A 40 5.06 1.50 15.31
N GLY A 41 5.04 1.30 14.00
CA GLY A 41 5.17 2.39 13.03
C GLY A 41 4.00 3.35 13.06
N GLN A 42 2.77 2.86 13.12
CA GLN A 42 1.57 3.69 13.20
C GLN A 42 1.49 4.49 14.50
N ILE A 43 1.81 3.87 15.64
CA ILE A 43 1.82 4.53 16.95
C ILE A 43 2.84 5.67 16.96
N LEU A 44 4.08 5.42 16.55
CA LEU A 44 5.08 6.48 16.51
C LEU A 44 4.67 7.59 15.55
N SER A 45 4.18 7.25 14.35
CA SER A 45 3.72 8.24 13.37
C SER A 45 2.59 9.09 13.93
N LEU A 46 1.67 8.50 14.71
CA LEU A 46 0.61 9.24 15.40
C LEU A 46 1.18 10.27 16.38
N PHE A 47 2.13 9.87 17.22
CA PHE A 47 2.76 10.79 18.19
C PHE A 47 3.53 11.91 17.49
N LEU A 48 4.30 11.61 16.43
CA LEU A 48 5.02 12.62 15.65
C LEU A 48 4.06 13.60 14.97
N LEU A 49 2.97 13.12 14.39
CA LEU A 49 1.97 13.97 13.74
C LEU A 49 1.24 14.84 14.75
N LEU A 50 0.89 14.32 15.92
CA LEU A 50 0.30 15.11 17.02
C LEU A 50 1.27 16.20 17.50
N ALA A 51 2.56 15.87 17.66
CA ALA A 51 3.58 16.84 18.02
C ALA A 51 3.75 17.94 16.94
N LEU A 52 3.72 17.56 15.67
CA LEU A 52 3.77 18.51 14.54
C LEU A 52 2.50 19.38 14.48
N CYS A 53 1.32 18.82 14.69
CA CYS A 53 0.07 19.59 14.74
C CYS A 53 0.11 20.63 15.85
N GLY A 54 0.57 20.24 17.06
CA GLY A 54 0.70 21.15 18.20
C GLY A 54 1.80 22.18 18.00
N GLY A 55 3.00 21.76 17.59
CA GLY A 55 4.16 22.63 17.40
C GLY A 55 3.99 23.67 16.29
N LEU A 56 3.31 23.29 15.21
CA LEU A 56 3.01 24.19 14.09
C LEU A 56 1.69 24.93 14.24
N HIS A 57 0.99 24.75 15.35
CA HIS A 57 -0.34 25.34 15.60
C HIS A 57 -1.29 25.10 14.41
N ALA A 58 -1.26 23.87 13.84
CA ALA A 58 -2.04 23.52 12.66
C ALA A 58 -3.54 23.68 12.95
N ALA A 59 -4.22 24.47 12.13
CA ALA A 59 -5.65 24.69 12.29
C ALA A 59 -6.41 23.36 12.13
N LEU A 60 -7.33 23.09 13.07
CA LEU A 60 -8.17 21.91 13.02
C LEU A 60 -9.14 22.03 11.83
N PRO A 61 -9.18 21.05 10.91
CA PRO A 61 -10.11 21.07 9.79
C PRO A 61 -11.54 20.82 10.26
N GLY A 62 -12.49 21.04 9.37
CA GLY A 62 -13.89 20.70 9.63
C GLY A 62 -14.10 19.20 9.85
N TYR A 63 -15.29 18.85 10.33
CA TYR A 63 -15.64 17.47 10.70
C TYR A 63 -15.50 16.46 9.53
N ALA A 64 -15.96 16.82 8.32
CA ALA A 64 -15.99 15.91 7.19
C ALA A 64 -14.59 15.38 6.76
N PRO A 65 -13.54 16.23 6.59
CA PRO A 65 -12.19 15.75 6.33
C PRO A 65 -11.66 14.79 7.41
N LEU A 66 -11.93 15.07 8.68
CA LEU A 66 -11.52 14.19 9.79
C LEU A 66 -12.27 12.86 9.74
N LEU A 67 -13.57 12.87 9.45
CA LEU A 67 -14.36 11.66 9.35
C LEU A 67 -13.88 10.77 8.19
N TYR A 68 -13.72 11.34 6.98
CA TYR A 68 -13.23 10.57 5.82
C TYR A 68 -11.86 9.95 6.09
N SER A 69 -10.93 10.72 6.66
CA SER A 69 -9.60 10.21 6.99
C SER A 69 -9.62 9.17 8.11
N ALA A 70 -10.48 9.32 9.12
CA ALA A 70 -10.65 8.33 10.18
C ALA A 70 -11.23 7.01 9.65
N VAL A 71 -12.30 7.08 8.83
CA VAL A 71 -12.89 5.90 8.20
C VAL A 71 -11.86 5.20 7.32
N GLY A 72 -11.12 5.96 6.49
CA GLY A 72 -10.07 5.42 5.64
C GLY A 72 -8.92 4.78 6.44
N GLY A 73 -8.54 5.37 7.57
CA GLY A 73 -7.48 4.82 8.43
C GLY A 73 -7.91 3.55 9.16
N PHE A 74 -9.14 3.52 9.67
CA PHE A 74 -9.70 2.35 10.34
C PHE A 74 -9.85 1.18 9.35
N GLU A 75 -10.46 1.44 8.22
CA GLU A 75 -10.72 0.47 7.17
C GLU A 75 -9.40 -0.05 6.55
N GLY A 76 -8.44 0.83 6.27
CA GLY A 76 -7.13 0.44 5.74
C GLY A 76 -6.35 -0.47 6.70
N ALA A 77 -6.46 -0.26 8.02
CA ALA A 77 -5.86 -1.14 9.01
C ALA A 77 -6.55 -2.52 9.05
N LEU A 78 -7.87 -2.60 8.88
CA LEU A 78 -8.60 -3.86 8.75
C LEU A 78 -8.23 -4.58 7.45
N SER A 79 -8.11 -3.85 6.35
CA SER A 79 -7.65 -4.37 5.06
C SER A 79 -6.26 -4.98 5.18
N LEU A 80 -5.34 -4.34 5.90
CA LEU A 80 -4.02 -4.88 6.18
C LEU A 80 -4.09 -6.18 6.99
N ALA A 81 -4.95 -6.25 8.00
CA ALA A 81 -5.14 -7.47 8.79
C ALA A 81 -5.68 -8.62 7.92
N MET A 82 -6.67 -8.34 7.06
CA MET A 82 -7.22 -9.33 6.11
C MET A 82 -6.16 -9.78 5.11
N PHE A 83 -5.37 -8.85 4.57
CA PHE A 83 -4.29 -9.13 3.63
C PHE A 83 -3.24 -10.06 4.23
N TYR A 84 -2.74 -9.74 5.42
CA TYR A 84 -1.74 -10.59 6.09
C TYR A 84 -2.29 -11.97 6.45
N ARG A 85 -3.56 -12.05 6.86
CA ARG A 85 -4.21 -13.34 7.08
C ARG A 85 -4.31 -14.15 5.79
N ALA A 86 -4.67 -13.53 4.68
CA ALA A 86 -4.76 -14.16 3.37
C ALA A 86 -3.40 -14.70 2.91
N LEU A 87 -2.33 -13.92 3.07
CA LEU A 87 -0.96 -14.33 2.76
C LEU A 87 -0.51 -15.53 3.60
N ALA A 88 -0.89 -15.56 4.88
CA ALA A 88 -0.55 -16.65 5.79
C ALA A 88 -1.27 -17.98 5.49
N MET A 89 -2.36 -17.95 4.72
CA MET A 89 -3.17 -19.14 4.38
C MET A 89 -2.70 -19.86 3.10
N GLY A 90 -1.72 -19.35 2.38
CA GLY A 90 -1.19 -19.91 1.12
C GLY A 90 -1.59 -19.09 -0.11
N ALA A 91 -1.19 -19.56 -1.30
CA ALA A 91 -1.42 -18.86 -2.59
C ALA A 91 -0.93 -17.39 -2.60
N MET A 92 0.17 -17.12 -1.92
CA MET A 92 0.68 -15.78 -1.64
C MET A 92 0.80 -14.89 -2.89
N GLY A 93 1.38 -15.40 -3.97
CA GLY A 93 1.59 -14.62 -5.20
C GLY A 93 0.29 -14.16 -5.84
N LEU A 94 -0.69 -15.07 -5.94
CA LEU A 94 -1.98 -14.76 -6.54
C LEU A 94 -2.79 -13.80 -5.66
N THR A 95 -2.77 -14.00 -4.35
CA THR A 95 -3.43 -13.11 -3.39
C THR A 95 -2.85 -11.70 -3.45
N ALA A 96 -1.52 -11.56 -3.42
CA ALA A 96 -0.86 -10.25 -3.50
C ALA A 96 -1.13 -9.54 -4.84
N ALA A 97 -1.11 -10.30 -5.95
CA ALA A 97 -1.43 -9.76 -7.27
C ALA A 97 -2.85 -9.22 -7.35
N LEU A 98 -3.82 -10.00 -6.86
CA LEU A 98 -5.22 -9.61 -6.87
C LEU A 98 -5.49 -8.40 -5.96
N THR A 99 -4.89 -8.39 -4.77
CA THR A 99 -4.98 -7.25 -3.84
C THR A 99 -4.42 -5.98 -4.49
N GLY A 100 -3.21 -6.02 -5.04
CA GLY A 100 -2.58 -4.85 -5.68
C GLY A 100 -3.35 -4.33 -6.88
N LEU A 101 -3.88 -5.23 -7.72
CA LEU A 101 -4.70 -4.85 -8.87
C LEU A 101 -5.99 -4.14 -8.42
N LEU A 102 -6.69 -4.67 -7.42
CA LEU A 102 -7.93 -4.07 -6.91
C LEU A 102 -7.67 -2.74 -6.19
N THR A 103 -6.55 -2.62 -5.48
CA THR A 103 -6.11 -1.36 -4.87
C THR A 103 -5.98 -0.24 -5.90
N ALA A 104 -5.49 -0.54 -7.10
CA ALA A 104 -5.40 0.43 -8.18
C ALA A 104 -6.74 0.63 -8.91
N LEU A 105 -7.45 -0.46 -9.20
CA LEU A 105 -8.66 -0.44 -10.02
C LEU A 105 -9.82 0.31 -9.36
N VAL A 106 -10.01 0.16 -8.04
CA VAL A 106 -11.11 0.79 -7.30
C VAL A 106 -11.08 2.33 -7.41
N PRO A 107 -9.98 3.04 -7.10
CA PRO A 107 -9.95 4.49 -7.27
C PRO A 107 -9.98 4.93 -8.74
N VAL A 108 -9.46 4.13 -9.67
CA VAL A 108 -9.59 4.42 -11.11
C VAL A 108 -11.05 4.43 -11.54
N LEU A 109 -11.82 3.40 -11.19
CA LEU A 109 -13.26 3.33 -11.50
C LEU A 109 -14.03 4.47 -10.83
N PHE A 110 -13.71 4.79 -9.58
CA PHE A 110 -14.32 5.92 -8.89
C PHE A 110 -14.03 7.25 -9.61
N SER A 111 -12.80 7.48 -10.03
CA SER A 111 -12.41 8.70 -10.77
C SER A 111 -13.11 8.79 -12.11
N LEU A 112 -13.23 7.70 -12.87
CA LEU A 112 -13.96 7.71 -14.15
C LEU A 112 -15.43 8.11 -14.00
N ILE A 113 -16.07 7.74 -12.89
CA ILE A 113 -17.48 8.09 -12.61
C ILE A 113 -17.61 9.54 -12.14
N HIS A 114 -16.72 10.03 -11.27
CA HIS A 114 -16.86 11.32 -10.59
C HIS A 114 -16.08 12.46 -11.25
N GLU A 115 -14.94 12.17 -11.86
CA GLU A 115 -14.08 13.16 -12.53
C GLU A 115 -14.25 13.13 -14.07
N GLY A 116 -15.02 12.16 -14.59
CA GLY A 116 -15.24 11.95 -16.01
C GLY A 116 -14.07 11.26 -16.72
N LEU A 117 -14.26 11.02 -18.03
CA LEU A 117 -13.25 10.35 -18.84
C LEU A 117 -11.99 11.21 -18.98
N PRO A 118 -10.79 10.66 -18.76
CA PRO A 118 -9.54 11.35 -19.01
C PRO A 118 -9.26 11.45 -20.51
N THR A 119 -8.18 12.13 -20.88
CA THR A 119 -7.75 12.21 -22.29
C THR A 119 -7.46 10.80 -22.86
N PRO A 120 -7.59 10.59 -24.18
CA PRO A 120 -7.28 9.28 -24.77
C PRO A 120 -5.85 8.79 -24.43
N LEU A 121 -4.89 9.70 -24.34
CA LEU A 121 -3.51 9.39 -23.97
C LEU A 121 -3.41 8.93 -22.52
N ALA A 122 -4.14 9.59 -21.60
CA ALA A 122 -4.23 9.18 -20.21
C ALA A 122 -4.96 7.83 -20.07
N CYS A 123 -6.01 7.56 -20.86
CA CYS A 123 -6.64 6.23 -20.89
C CYS A 123 -5.64 5.13 -21.25
N LEU A 124 -4.78 5.37 -22.25
CA LEU A 124 -3.72 4.43 -22.60
C LEU A 124 -2.72 4.26 -21.46
N GLY A 125 -2.30 5.35 -20.81
CA GLY A 125 -1.44 5.32 -19.62
C GLY A 125 -2.03 4.52 -18.47
N LEU A 126 -3.32 4.71 -18.17
CA LEU A 126 -4.04 3.94 -17.15
C LEU A 126 -4.08 2.44 -17.47
N ALA A 127 -4.40 2.08 -18.72
CA ALA A 127 -4.44 0.70 -19.16
C ALA A 127 -3.05 0.03 -19.07
N LEU A 128 -2.01 0.72 -19.54
CA LEU A 128 -0.63 0.24 -19.41
C LEU A 128 -0.19 0.11 -17.95
N GLY A 129 -0.59 1.05 -17.08
CA GLY A 129 -0.32 1.02 -15.65
C GLY A 129 -0.94 -0.21 -14.97
N LEU A 130 -2.20 -0.52 -15.27
CA LEU A 130 -2.86 -1.73 -14.75
C LEU A 130 -2.18 -3.01 -15.23
N VAL A 131 -1.80 -3.08 -16.51
CA VAL A 131 -1.05 -4.21 -17.06
C VAL A 131 0.33 -4.31 -16.41
N ALA A 132 1.02 -3.20 -16.19
CA ALA A 132 2.30 -3.15 -15.50
C ALA A 132 2.19 -3.70 -14.06
N ILE A 133 1.22 -3.22 -13.29
CA ILE A 133 0.95 -3.70 -11.92
C ILE A 133 0.68 -5.20 -11.94
N TRP A 134 -0.15 -5.68 -12.86
CA TRP A 134 -0.45 -7.10 -12.99
C TRP A 134 0.79 -7.93 -13.29
N LEU A 135 1.64 -7.49 -14.24
CA LEU A 135 2.90 -8.19 -14.59
C LEU A 135 3.88 -8.22 -13.42
N ILE A 136 4.04 -7.11 -12.68
CA ILE A 136 4.94 -7.01 -11.54
C ILE A 136 4.51 -7.97 -10.42
N THR A 137 3.22 -8.02 -10.13
CA THR A 137 2.67 -8.74 -8.97
C THR A 137 2.36 -10.20 -9.26
N HIS A 138 2.05 -10.57 -10.51
CA HIS A 138 1.63 -11.93 -10.91
C HIS A 138 2.80 -12.91 -11.14
N THR A 139 4.01 -12.56 -10.78
CA THR A 139 5.16 -13.44 -10.96
C THR A 139 5.32 -14.36 -9.77
N PRO A 140 5.40 -15.71 -9.96
CA PRO A 140 5.76 -16.62 -8.90
C PRO A 140 7.10 -16.18 -8.29
N ALA A 141 7.21 -16.15 -6.97
CA ALA A 141 8.48 -15.90 -6.32
C ALA A 141 9.52 -16.86 -6.91
N ALA A 142 10.63 -16.32 -7.42
CA ALA A 142 11.74 -17.16 -7.88
C ALA A 142 12.15 -18.07 -6.71
N LYS A 143 12.48 -19.34 -6.99
CA LYS A 143 12.98 -20.27 -5.98
C LYS A 143 14.22 -19.63 -5.33
N GLY A 144 14.08 -19.07 -4.14
CA GLY A 144 15.11 -18.30 -3.44
C GLY A 144 14.75 -16.85 -3.14
N ALA A 145 13.79 -16.25 -3.86
CA ALA A 145 13.28 -14.91 -3.57
C ALA A 145 12.28 -14.99 -2.40
N GLY A 146 12.82 -15.10 -1.19
CA GLY A 146 12.02 -15.00 0.02
C GLY A 146 11.54 -13.59 0.23
N LEU A 147 10.35 -13.26 -0.29
CA LEU A 147 9.43 -12.38 0.42
C LEU A 147 9.78 -10.90 0.59
N VAL A 148 9.62 -10.18 -0.47
CA VAL A 148 9.16 -8.81 -0.33
C VAL A 148 7.62 -8.85 -0.31
N GLY A 149 7.02 -8.74 0.87
CA GLY A 149 5.56 -8.70 1.05
C GLY A 149 4.91 -9.89 1.74
N ALA A 150 5.63 -10.92 2.16
CA ALA A 150 5.06 -12.02 2.90
C ALA A 150 5.76 -12.18 4.25
N ALA A 151 4.99 -12.04 5.33
CA ALA A 151 5.42 -12.46 6.66
C ALA A 151 5.86 -13.93 6.61
N THR A 152 7.14 -14.19 6.89
CA THR A 152 7.68 -15.53 6.94
C THR A 152 7.09 -16.30 8.12
N LEU A 153 6.23 -17.25 7.79
CA LEU A 153 6.03 -18.40 8.64
C LEU A 153 7.20 -19.39 8.39
N PRO A 154 7.63 -20.16 9.39
CA PRO A 154 8.68 -21.15 9.23
C PRO A 154 8.35 -22.12 8.08
N LEU A 155 9.34 -22.47 7.25
CA LEU A 155 9.17 -23.37 6.09
C LEU A 155 8.49 -24.73 6.44
N SER A 156 8.51 -25.14 7.69
CA SER A 156 7.89 -26.37 8.19
C SER A 156 6.34 -26.34 8.19
N THR A 157 5.71 -25.17 7.99
CA THR A 157 4.25 -25.01 7.90
C THR A 157 3.76 -24.84 6.46
N LEU A 158 4.67 -24.75 5.49
CA LEU A 158 4.31 -24.74 4.06
C LEU A 158 3.94 -26.17 3.67
N ARG A 159 2.66 -26.48 3.82
CA ARG A 159 2.07 -27.65 3.21
C ARG A 159 2.26 -27.50 1.70
N THR A 160 3.06 -28.40 1.12
CA THR A 160 3.18 -28.53 -0.34
C THR A 160 1.82 -28.91 -0.86
N ASP A 161 1.08 -27.92 -1.41
CA ASP A 161 -0.18 -28.21 -2.08
C ASP A 161 0.10 -29.13 -3.25
N THR A 162 -0.45 -30.31 -3.20
CA THR A 162 -0.49 -31.28 -4.28
C THR A 162 -1.14 -30.62 -5.51
N PRO A 163 -0.59 -30.78 -6.73
CA PRO A 163 -1.19 -30.28 -7.95
C PRO A 163 -2.56 -30.95 -8.15
N GLY A 164 -3.64 -30.21 -8.02
CA GLY A 164 -4.99 -30.75 -8.25
C GLY A 164 -6.13 -30.17 -7.41
N GLN A 165 -5.85 -29.39 -6.36
CA GLN A 165 -6.91 -28.68 -5.61
C GLN A 165 -7.05 -27.27 -6.15
N GLY A 166 -8.27 -26.86 -6.54
CA GLY A 166 -8.58 -25.50 -6.99
C GLY A 166 -8.10 -24.46 -5.98
N ALA A 167 -7.71 -23.28 -6.47
CA ALA A 167 -7.19 -22.19 -5.65
C ALA A 167 -8.05 -21.99 -4.39
N PRO A 168 -7.45 -21.91 -3.19
CA PRO A 168 -8.19 -21.83 -1.94
C PRO A 168 -9.04 -20.55 -1.95
N ARG A 169 -10.36 -20.70 -1.89
CA ARG A 169 -11.35 -19.61 -2.04
C ARG A 169 -11.20 -18.53 -0.98
N LEU A 170 -10.90 -18.91 0.26
CA LEU A 170 -10.86 -17.97 1.38
C LEU A 170 -9.68 -16.99 1.32
N PRO A 171 -8.41 -17.38 1.05
CA PRO A 171 -7.33 -16.43 0.83
C PRO A 171 -7.59 -15.44 -0.30
N LEU A 172 -8.16 -15.90 -1.42
CA LEU A 172 -8.50 -15.03 -2.54
C LEU A 172 -9.61 -14.04 -2.18
N LEU A 173 -10.64 -14.49 -1.46
CA LEU A 173 -11.69 -13.61 -0.97
C LEU A 173 -11.13 -12.54 -0.02
N LEU A 174 -10.33 -12.93 0.97
CA LEU A 174 -9.71 -12.00 1.91
C LEU A 174 -8.76 -11.01 1.20
N GLY A 175 -7.96 -11.49 0.24
CA GLY A 175 -7.11 -10.63 -0.58
C GLY A 175 -7.89 -9.66 -1.45
N SER A 176 -9.01 -10.10 -2.04
CA SER A 176 -9.90 -9.23 -2.82
C SER A 176 -10.54 -8.16 -1.94
N LEU A 177 -11.08 -8.54 -0.78
CA LEU A 177 -11.65 -7.58 0.17
C LEU A 177 -10.61 -6.58 0.66
N ALA A 178 -9.39 -7.04 0.95
CA ALA A 178 -8.28 -6.17 1.33
C ALA A 178 -7.92 -5.18 0.20
N GLY A 179 -7.86 -5.65 -1.06
CA GLY A 179 -7.57 -4.78 -2.20
C GLY A 179 -8.65 -3.74 -2.44
N ILE A 180 -9.92 -4.13 -2.35
CA ILE A 180 -11.05 -3.19 -2.42
C ILE A 180 -10.95 -2.16 -1.29
N GLY A 181 -10.66 -2.60 -0.09
CA GLY A 181 -10.52 -1.73 1.04
C GLY A 181 -9.35 -0.75 0.90
N PHE A 182 -8.18 -1.20 0.55
CA PHE A 182 -7.06 -0.28 0.26
C PHE A 182 -7.41 0.73 -0.83
N GLY A 183 -8.12 0.29 -1.89
CA GLY A 183 -8.62 1.22 -2.91
C GLY A 183 -9.62 2.23 -2.35
N ALA A 184 -10.54 1.79 -1.48
CA ALA A 184 -11.47 2.68 -0.78
C ALA A 184 -10.75 3.67 0.14
N GLN A 185 -9.71 3.24 0.86
CA GLN A 185 -8.86 4.12 1.66
C GLN A 185 -8.24 5.23 0.80
N LEU A 186 -7.74 4.92 -0.39
CA LEU A 186 -7.18 5.90 -1.31
C LEU A 186 -8.23 6.95 -1.73
N ILE A 187 -9.47 6.52 -1.97
CA ILE A 187 -10.60 7.44 -2.27
C ILE A 187 -10.92 8.33 -1.06
N LEU A 188 -11.04 7.72 0.13
CA LEU A 188 -11.37 8.45 1.37
C LEU A 188 -10.31 9.49 1.72
N LEU A 189 -9.02 9.19 1.51
CA LEU A 189 -7.95 10.16 1.68
C LEU A 189 -8.05 11.32 0.69
N LYS A 190 -8.47 11.08 -0.56
CA LYS A 190 -8.76 12.16 -1.50
C LYS A 190 -9.95 13.00 -1.05
N MET A 191 -11.05 12.37 -0.62
CA MET A 191 -12.24 13.09 -0.14
C MET A 191 -11.92 13.93 1.11
N ALA A 192 -10.98 13.51 1.93
CA ALA A 192 -10.47 14.29 3.06
C ALA A 192 -9.60 15.50 2.64
N GLY A 193 -9.26 15.62 1.35
CA GLY A 193 -8.27 16.57 0.82
C GLY A 193 -8.50 18.06 1.09
N GLY A 194 -9.73 18.47 1.48
CA GLY A 194 -10.05 19.86 1.87
C GLY A 194 -9.54 20.28 3.25
N GLY A 195 -9.00 19.35 4.06
CA GLY A 195 -8.46 19.62 5.39
C GLY A 195 -6.95 19.86 5.40
N GLY A 196 -6.42 20.25 6.55
CA GLY A 196 -4.96 20.32 6.76
C GLY A 196 -4.33 18.92 6.66
N VAL A 197 -3.29 18.75 5.84
CA VAL A 197 -2.68 17.42 5.58
C VAL A 197 -2.23 16.74 6.88
N LEU A 198 -1.69 17.50 7.83
CA LEU A 198 -1.26 16.99 9.12
C LEU A 198 -2.42 16.38 9.92
N TRP A 199 -3.56 17.07 10.02
CA TRP A 199 -4.72 16.57 10.73
C TRP A 199 -5.41 15.40 10.04
N ILE A 200 -5.44 15.39 8.69
CA ILE A 200 -5.90 14.23 7.90
C ILE A 200 -5.07 13.00 8.27
N MET A 201 -3.74 13.12 8.24
CA MET A 201 -2.85 12.02 8.58
C MET A 201 -2.94 11.62 10.05
N THR A 202 -3.07 12.57 10.96
CA THR A 202 -3.26 12.30 12.40
C THR A 202 -4.54 11.49 12.64
N SER A 203 -5.65 11.89 12.03
CA SER A 203 -6.93 11.18 12.12
C SER A 203 -6.84 9.78 11.53
N THR A 204 -6.21 9.64 10.35
CA THR A 204 -5.96 8.33 9.71
C THR A 204 -5.15 7.42 10.65
N ARG A 205 -4.07 7.93 11.25
CA ARG A 205 -3.23 7.13 12.17
C ARG A 205 -3.94 6.78 13.47
N ALA A 206 -4.68 7.71 14.05
CA ALA A 206 -5.43 7.46 15.28
C ALA A 206 -6.47 6.34 15.08
N ALA A 207 -7.24 6.42 14.00
CA ALA A 207 -8.24 5.39 13.68
C ALA A 207 -7.58 4.05 13.28
N GLY A 208 -6.46 4.07 12.56
CA GLY A 208 -5.70 2.87 12.24
C GLY A 208 -5.11 2.20 13.47
N VAL A 209 -4.55 2.97 14.41
CA VAL A 209 -4.08 2.45 15.71
C VAL A 209 -5.23 1.80 16.47
N LEU A 210 -6.39 2.45 16.52
CA LEU A 210 -7.58 1.88 17.17
C LEU A 210 -7.96 0.53 16.54
N ALA A 211 -8.03 0.45 15.22
CA ALA A 211 -8.32 -0.80 14.51
C ALA A 211 -7.30 -1.90 14.83
N LEU A 212 -6.01 -1.58 14.81
CA LEU A 212 -4.94 -2.53 15.14
C LEU A 212 -4.98 -2.99 16.60
N VAL A 213 -5.29 -2.09 17.55
CA VAL A 213 -5.49 -2.46 18.96
C VAL A 213 -6.63 -3.45 19.10
N ILE A 214 -7.76 -3.22 18.40
CA ILE A 214 -8.89 -4.16 18.38
C ILE A 214 -8.45 -5.52 17.82
N VAL A 215 -7.76 -5.54 16.68
CA VAL A 215 -7.27 -6.79 16.07
C VAL A 215 -6.30 -7.52 16.99
N LEU A 216 -5.35 -6.81 17.61
CA LEU A 216 -4.39 -7.41 18.54
C LEU A 216 -5.06 -7.94 19.82
N ALA A 217 -6.12 -7.29 20.28
CA ALA A 217 -6.90 -7.76 21.45
C ALA A 217 -7.69 -9.04 21.13
N VAL A 218 -8.24 -9.14 19.90
CA VAL A 218 -9.03 -10.31 19.48
C VAL A 218 -8.13 -11.45 18.99
N MET A 219 -6.99 -11.12 18.36
CA MET A 219 -6.07 -12.06 17.75
C MET A 219 -4.61 -11.80 18.20
N PRO A 220 -4.29 -12.03 19.48
CA PRO A 220 -2.95 -11.76 19.99
C PRO A 220 -1.91 -12.63 19.28
N PRO A 221 -0.77 -12.07 18.86
CA PRO A 221 0.29 -12.85 18.22
C PRO A 221 0.94 -13.79 19.23
N LYS A 222 1.18 -15.03 18.82
CA LYS A 222 1.79 -16.09 19.67
C LYS A 222 3.33 -16.03 19.74
N ALA A 223 3.95 -15.14 18.95
CA ALA A 223 5.42 -15.04 18.87
C ALA A 223 6.00 -14.01 19.86
N PRO A 224 7.29 -14.13 20.26
CA PRO A 224 7.91 -13.20 21.20
C PRO A 224 8.00 -11.78 20.64
N TRP A 225 7.75 -10.79 21.51
CA TRP A 225 7.72 -9.35 21.19
C TRP A 225 9.13 -8.75 21.24
N ARG A 226 10.04 -9.17 20.36
CA ARG A 226 11.43 -8.69 20.37
C ARG A 226 11.84 -8.14 19.00
N GLY A 227 12.50 -6.98 18.99
CA GLY A 227 13.20 -6.45 17.82
C GLY A 227 12.34 -5.85 16.70
N PHE A 228 11.00 -5.76 16.86
CA PHE A 228 10.09 -5.24 15.83
C PHE A 228 10.07 -3.70 15.73
N TRP A 229 10.41 -3.01 16.81
CA TRP A 229 10.18 -1.57 16.95
C TRP A 229 11.02 -0.73 15.97
N LEU A 230 12.30 -1.05 15.75
CA LEU A 230 13.14 -0.24 14.85
C LEU A 230 12.68 -0.33 13.38
N THR A 231 12.44 -1.55 12.91
CA THR A 231 11.94 -1.76 11.53
C THR A 231 10.53 -1.20 11.36
N GLY A 232 9.68 -1.33 12.39
CA GLY A 232 8.34 -0.75 12.38
C GLY A 232 8.36 0.77 12.36
N ILE A 233 9.22 1.41 13.14
CA ILE A 233 9.42 2.87 13.16
C ILE A 233 9.86 3.37 11.77
N LEU A 234 10.88 2.76 11.18
CA LEU A 234 11.37 3.15 9.87
C LEU A 234 10.31 2.93 8.77
N ALA A 235 9.69 1.75 8.77
CA ALA A 235 8.62 1.45 7.81
C ALA A 235 7.43 2.40 7.97
N GLY A 236 6.94 2.62 9.20
CA GLY A 236 5.82 3.52 9.45
C GLY A 236 6.11 4.98 9.14
N SER A 237 7.36 5.44 9.33
CA SER A 237 7.77 6.79 8.94
C SER A 237 7.74 6.94 7.42
N LEU A 238 8.32 5.99 6.68
CA LEU A 238 8.29 5.99 5.21
C LEU A 238 6.86 5.89 4.67
N ASP A 239 6.02 5.03 5.27
CA ASP A 239 4.61 4.91 4.91
C ASP A 239 3.87 6.24 5.14
N THR A 240 4.12 6.92 6.26
CA THR A 240 3.50 8.22 6.56
C THR A 240 3.89 9.26 5.53
N VAL A 241 5.17 9.35 5.18
CA VAL A 241 5.66 10.28 4.14
C VAL A 241 5.05 9.93 2.78
N GLY A 242 4.92 8.65 2.44
CA GLY A 242 4.26 8.20 1.22
C GLY A 242 2.79 8.64 1.15
N ASN A 243 2.06 8.50 2.25
CA ASN A 243 0.67 8.96 2.32
C ASN A 243 0.56 10.50 2.21
N LEU A 244 1.52 11.26 2.78
CA LEU A 244 1.56 12.71 2.59
C LEU A 244 1.75 13.08 1.11
N PHE A 245 2.66 12.41 0.41
CA PHE A 245 2.84 12.60 -1.03
C PHE A 245 1.61 12.17 -1.83
N TYR A 246 0.96 11.07 -1.47
CA TYR A 246 -0.28 10.64 -2.12
C TYR A 246 -1.39 11.69 -1.97
N ILE A 247 -1.63 12.19 -0.77
CA ILE A 247 -2.63 13.25 -0.53
C ILE A 247 -2.28 14.47 -1.40
N GLN A 248 -1.01 14.84 -1.48
CA GLN A 248 -0.60 15.97 -2.31
C GLN A 248 -0.80 15.68 -3.81
N ALA A 249 -0.50 14.47 -4.28
CA ALA A 249 -0.77 14.07 -5.66
C ALA A 249 -2.26 14.25 -6.03
N THR A 250 -3.16 13.82 -5.15
CA THR A 250 -4.62 13.93 -5.39
C THR A 250 -5.16 15.35 -5.28
N ARG A 251 -4.42 16.28 -4.68
CA ARG A 251 -4.78 17.72 -4.63
C ARG A 251 -4.42 18.47 -5.90
N VAL A 252 -3.33 18.07 -6.55
CA VAL A 252 -2.81 18.76 -7.73
C VAL A 252 -3.23 18.12 -9.04
N GLY A 253 -3.84 16.91 -9.00
CA GLY A 253 -4.28 16.19 -10.18
C GLY A 253 -5.40 15.20 -9.94
N ARG A 254 -5.69 14.43 -10.98
CA ARG A 254 -6.77 13.42 -10.96
C ARG A 254 -6.45 12.25 -10.04
N LEU A 255 -7.49 11.67 -9.45
CA LEU A 255 -7.38 10.52 -8.56
C LEU A 255 -6.81 9.28 -9.28
N ASP A 256 -7.27 9.01 -10.51
CA ASP A 256 -6.83 7.86 -11.30
C ASP A 256 -5.32 7.91 -11.60
N VAL A 257 -4.79 9.09 -11.98
CA VAL A 257 -3.35 9.30 -12.20
C VAL A 257 -2.57 9.03 -10.90
N ALA A 258 -2.99 9.67 -9.79
CA ALA A 258 -2.34 9.49 -8.50
C ALA A 258 -2.36 8.02 -8.06
N ALA A 259 -3.52 7.34 -8.15
CA ALA A 259 -3.70 5.96 -7.72
C ALA A 259 -2.84 4.98 -8.55
N ILE A 260 -2.83 5.09 -9.88
CA ILE A 260 -2.01 4.21 -10.74
C ILE A 260 -0.52 4.40 -10.45
N VAL A 261 -0.06 5.65 -10.42
CA VAL A 261 1.38 5.93 -10.23
C VAL A 261 1.84 5.47 -8.83
N CYS A 262 1.06 5.76 -7.79
CA CYS A 262 1.36 5.29 -6.44
C CYS A 262 1.35 3.76 -6.34
N SER A 263 0.41 3.08 -7.02
CA SER A 263 0.28 1.61 -7.01
C SER A 263 1.43 0.89 -7.73
N MET A 264 2.37 1.62 -8.32
CA MET A 264 3.61 1.05 -8.87
C MET A 264 4.70 0.79 -7.82
N TYR A 265 4.44 1.06 -6.55
CA TYR A 265 5.39 0.82 -5.44
C TYR A 265 6.00 -0.60 -5.41
N PRO A 266 5.33 -1.70 -5.85
CA PRO A 266 5.97 -3.00 -5.86
C PRO A 266 7.21 -3.08 -6.76
N ALA A 267 7.26 -2.25 -7.83
CA ALA A 267 8.44 -2.19 -8.68
C ALA A 267 9.69 -1.69 -7.91
N GLY A 268 9.53 -0.64 -7.11
CA GLY A 268 10.62 -0.12 -6.28
C GLY A 268 11.01 -1.08 -5.16
N THR A 269 10.05 -1.79 -4.58
CA THR A 269 10.30 -2.83 -3.56
C THR A 269 11.14 -3.97 -4.14
N ILE A 270 10.82 -4.43 -5.37
CA ILE A 270 11.61 -5.44 -6.09
C ILE A 270 13.02 -4.93 -6.39
N LEU A 271 13.15 -3.67 -6.81
CA LEU A 271 14.45 -3.05 -7.07
C LEU A 271 15.30 -3.01 -5.80
N LEU A 272 14.73 -2.64 -4.66
CA LEU A 272 15.43 -2.66 -3.36
C LEU A 272 15.83 -4.09 -2.98
N ALA A 273 14.99 -5.08 -3.21
CA ALA A 273 15.32 -6.48 -2.99
C ALA A 273 16.48 -6.94 -3.90
N ALA A 274 16.49 -6.54 -5.16
CA ALA A 274 17.59 -6.84 -6.09
C ALA A 274 18.93 -6.24 -5.62
N ILE A 275 18.92 -4.99 -5.16
CA ILE A 275 20.14 -4.29 -4.73
C ILE A 275 20.64 -4.80 -3.37
N VAL A 276 19.74 -4.90 -2.38
CA VAL A 276 20.13 -5.17 -0.98
C VAL A 276 20.22 -6.67 -0.70
N LEU A 277 19.25 -7.45 -1.18
CA LEU A 277 19.19 -8.90 -0.95
C LEU A 277 19.80 -9.70 -2.10
N ARG A 278 20.18 -9.04 -3.22
CA ARG A 278 20.68 -9.68 -4.45
C ARG A 278 19.69 -10.66 -5.07
N GLU A 279 18.40 -10.40 -4.87
CA GLU A 279 17.28 -11.17 -5.44
C GLU A 279 16.87 -10.53 -6.77
N TRP A 280 17.37 -11.06 -7.89
CA TRP A 280 17.15 -10.46 -9.20
C TRP A 280 15.71 -10.62 -9.68
N PRO A 281 15.10 -9.57 -10.26
CA PRO A 281 13.76 -9.64 -10.80
C PRO A 281 13.68 -10.58 -12.01
N THR A 282 12.53 -11.22 -12.16
CA THR A 282 12.24 -12.06 -13.33
C THR A 282 12.03 -11.20 -14.58
N ALA A 283 12.14 -11.81 -15.78
CA ALA A 283 11.90 -11.11 -17.05
C ALA A 283 10.50 -10.47 -17.11
N ARG A 284 9.47 -11.10 -16.50
CA ARG A 284 8.11 -10.53 -16.42
C ARG A 284 8.07 -9.29 -15.54
N GLN A 285 8.76 -9.30 -14.41
CA GLN A 285 8.86 -8.14 -13.52
C GLN A 285 9.58 -6.99 -14.21
N LEU A 286 10.69 -7.26 -14.90
CA LEU A 286 11.41 -6.25 -15.70
C LEU A 286 10.52 -5.64 -16.79
N MET A 287 9.76 -6.46 -17.50
CA MET A 287 8.81 -6.00 -18.51
C MET A 287 7.70 -5.13 -17.86
N GLY A 288 7.15 -5.57 -16.71
CA GLY A 288 6.17 -4.79 -15.97
C GLY A 288 6.74 -3.45 -15.49
N MET A 289 7.98 -3.42 -15.01
CA MET A 289 8.66 -2.17 -14.61
C MET A 289 8.88 -1.22 -15.80
N ALA A 290 9.26 -1.75 -16.95
CA ALA A 290 9.40 -0.94 -18.17
C ALA A 290 8.06 -0.36 -18.64
N LEU A 291 6.99 -1.16 -18.61
CA LEU A 291 5.62 -0.69 -18.88
C LEU A 291 5.15 0.36 -17.88
N ALA A 292 5.50 0.21 -16.59
CA ALA A 292 5.19 1.19 -15.55
C ALA A 292 5.80 2.56 -15.86
N LEU A 293 7.07 2.59 -16.28
CA LEU A 293 7.73 3.85 -16.69
C LEU A 293 7.04 4.49 -17.89
N GLY A 294 6.66 3.67 -18.90
CA GLY A 294 5.87 4.14 -20.05
C GLY A 294 4.51 4.70 -19.64
N ALA A 295 3.82 4.03 -18.73
CA ALA A 295 2.54 4.51 -18.19
C ALA A 295 2.67 5.85 -17.47
N VAL A 296 3.69 6.01 -16.60
CA VAL A 296 3.96 7.28 -15.92
C VAL A 296 4.23 8.40 -16.92
N ALA A 297 5.02 8.15 -17.97
CA ALA A 297 5.29 9.13 -19.01
C ALA A 297 4.00 9.59 -19.72
N LEU A 298 3.10 8.65 -20.07
CA LEU A 298 1.80 8.97 -20.68
C LEU A 298 0.84 9.73 -19.73
N LEU A 299 0.90 9.43 -18.44
CA LEU A 299 0.04 10.08 -17.43
C LEU A 299 0.54 11.47 -17.01
N SER A 300 1.80 11.82 -17.31
CA SER A 300 2.39 13.11 -16.97
C SER A 300 2.20 14.18 -18.04
N VAL A 301 1.68 13.82 -19.21
CA VAL A 301 1.33 14.72 -20.33
C VAL A 301 -0.13 15.16 -20.24
#